data_1c521a65b2447b6702fe580161b7b72a
#
_entry.id   1c521a65b2447b6702fe580161b7b72a
#
_cell.length_a   1.000
_cell.length_b   1.000
_cell.length_c   1.000
_cell.angle_alpha   90.00
_cell.angle_beta   90.00
_cell.angle_gamma   90.00
#
_symmetry.space_group_name_H-M   'P 1'
#
loop_
_entity.id
_entity.type
_entity.pdbx_description
1 polymer ?
#
loop_
_entity_poly.entity_id
_entity_poly.type
_entity_poly.pdbx_seq_one_letter_code
_entity_poly.pdbx_strand_id
1 'polypeptide(L)'
;MLTVQEVAEALGVTTRTIRNYIADGKLKGSKIGGQWKFLRSDLYKQIGIPVENPIFKFLEDENVSQIDAIFSVNVPITSPDKIEKLKNELIDQYNKVYDGGENRKFYYQVISPKRARITLQGPPEYVTNFGSWITDSLRYY
;
A
#
# COMPACT_ATOMS: atom_id res chain seq x y z
N MET A 1 -5.02 -15.94 -1.15
CA MET A 1 -3.96 -15.98 -2.18
C MET A 1 -3.87 -14.63 -2.88
N LEU A 2 -2.69 -14.24 -3.32
CA LEU A 2 -2.47 -12.97 -3.98
C LEU A 2 -2.60 -13.09 -5.50
N THR A 3 -3.18 -12.07 -6.14
CA THR A 3 -3.23 -11.95 -7.60
C THR A 3 -1.93 -11.35 -8.13
N VAL A 4 -1.73 -11.41 -9.46
CA VAL A 4 -0.59 -10.74 -10.12
C VAL A 4 -0.56 -9.25 -9.76
N GLN A 5 -1.71 -8.58 -9.80
CA GLN A 5 -1.79 -7.15 -9.49
C GLN A 5 -1.43 -6.87 -8.03
N GLU A 6 -1.90 -7.68 -7.10
CA GLU A 6 -1.60 -7.53 -5.68
C GLU A 6 -0.12 -7.74 -5.40
N VAL A 7 0.51 -8.73 -6.04
CA VAL A 7 1.95 -8.96 -5.93
C VAL A 7 2.74 -7.79 -6.51
N ALA A 8 2.33 -7.28 -7.66
CA ALA A 8 2.96 -6.12 -8.29
C ALA A 8 2.94 -4.90 -7.36
N GLU A 9 1.79 -4.63 -6.76
CA GLU A 9 1.63 -3.53 -5.80
C GLU A 9 2.51 -3.73 -4.57
N ALA A 10 2.53 -4.94 -4.02
CA ALA A 10 3.32 -5.24 -2.83
C ALA A 10 4.83 -5.11 -3.07
N LEU A 11 5.30 -5.43 -4.26
CA LEU A 11 6.71 -5.34 -4.63
C LEU A 11 7.09 -3.98 -5.24
N GLY A 12 6.12 -3.11 -5.50
CA GLY A 12 6.36 -1.81 -6.12
C GLY A 12 6.79 -1.89 -7.58
N VAL A 13 6.33 -2.91 -8.30
CA VAL A 13 6.63 -3.12 -9.72
C VAL A 13 5.36 -3.20 -10.55
N THR A 14 5.48 -3.22 -11.87
CA THR A 14 4.33 -3.36 -12.77
C THR A 14 3.88 -4.82 -12.88
N THR A 15 2.61 -5.03 -13.30
CA THR A 15 2.11 -6.38 -13.58
C THR A 15 2.89 -7.04 -14.71
N ARG A 16 3.40 -6.27 -15.66
CA ARG A 16 4.28 -6.77 -16.72
C ARG A 16 5.55 -7.37 -16.15
N THR A 17 6.16 -6.71 -15.18
CA THR A 17 7.35 -7.20 -14.50
C THR A 17 7.06 -8.52 -13.79
N ILE A 18 5.91 -8.65 -13.13
CA ILE A 18 5.51 -9.91 -12.49
C ILE A 18 5.34 -11.02 -13.54
N ARG A 19 4.70 -10.74 -14.67
CA ARG A 19 4.56 -11.72 -15.74
C ARG A 19 5.91 -12.15 -16.31
N ASN A 20 6.85 -11.23 -16.42
CA ASN A 20 8.22 -11.55 -16.84
C ASN A 20 8.91 -12.44 -15.82
N TYR A 21 8.74 -12.20 -14.53
CA TYR A 21 9.28 -13.05 -13.47
C TYR A 21 8.72 -14.48 -13.52
N ILE A 22 7.42 -14.61 -13.82
CA ILE A 22 6.79 -15.94 -14.00
C ILE A 22 7.39 -16.64 -15.21
N ALA A 23 7.50 -15.93 -16.34
CA ALA A 23 8.06 -16.49 -17.58
C ALA A 23 9.51 -16.91 -17.42
N ASP A 24 10.31 -16.16 -16.67
CA ASP A 24 11.73 -16.43 -16.43
C ASP A 24 11.96 -17.48 -15.33
N GLY A 25 10.90 -17.98 -14.70
CA GLY A 25 11.00 -18.92 -13.60
C GLY A 25 11.47 -18.32 -12.27
N LYS A 26 11.57 -17.00 -12.18
CA LYS A 26 11.95 -16.29 -10.94
C LYS A 26 10.85 -16.28 -9.90
N LEU A 27 9.62 -16.37 -10.34
CA LEU A 27 8.45 -16.35 -9.48
C LEU A 27 7.52 -17.50 -9.87
N LYS A 28 7.18 -18.33 -8.89
CA LYS A 28 6.29 -19.48 -9.08
C LYS A 28 4.96 -19.23 -8.38
N GLY A 29 3.88 -19.54 -9.06
CA GLY A 29 2.53 -19.45 -8.54
C GLY A 29 1.67 -20.58 -9.07
N SER A 30 0.41 -20.59 -8.69
CA SER A 30 -0.59 -21.55 -9.17
C SER A 30 -1.55 -20.87 -10.12
N LYS A 31 -1.86 -21.51 -11.25
CA LYS A 31 -2.85 -21.00 -12.19
C LYS A 31 -4.22 -21.59 -11.85
N ILE A 32 -5.11 -20.76 -11.37
CA ILE A 32 -6.45 -21.16 -10.91
C ILE A 32 -7.48 -20.35 -11.72
N GLY A 33 -8.37 -21.04 -12.43
CA GLY A 33 -9.38 -20.39 -13.26
C GLY A 33 -8.80 -19.46 -14.33
N GLY A 34 -7.66 -19.82 -14.89
CA GLY A 34 -6.97 -19.00 -15.90
C GLY A 34 -6.18 -17.82 -15.36
N GLN A 35 -6.12 -17.65 -14.04
CA GLN A 35 -5.39 -16.56 -13.38
C GLN A 35 -4.29 -17.09 -12.46
N TRP A 36 -3.17 -16.39 -12.47
CA TRP A 36 -2.07 -16.69 -11.55
C TRP A 36 -2.42 -16.24 -10.14
N LYS A 37 -2.16 -17.12 -9.17
CA LYS A 37 -2.35 -16.87 -7.73
C LYS A 37 -1.07 -17.25 -6.97
N PHE A 38 -0.79 -16.50 -5.90
CA PHE A 38 0.43 -16.65 -5.12
C PHE A 38 0.12 -16.71 -3.63
N LEU A 39 0.79 -17.60 -2.90
CA LEU A 39 0.80 -17.58 -1.45
C LEU A 39 1.85 -16.59 -0.97
N ARG A 40 1.50 -15.76 0.01
CA ARG A 40 2.41 -14.76 0.57
C ARG A 40 3.68 -15.40 1.14
N SER A 41 3.54 -16.53 1.85
CA SER A 41 4.65 -17.28 2.40
C SER A 41 5.60 -17.80 1.32
N ASP A 42 5.05 -18.24 0.19
CA ASP A 42 5.85 -18.70 -0.94
C ASP A 42 6.63 -17.56 -1.60
N LEU A 43 6.01 -16.38 -1.72
CA LEU A 43 6.69 -15.19 -2.24
C LEU A 43 7.88 -14.80 -1.37
N TYR A 44 7.72 -14.80 -0.06
CA TYR A 44 8.82 -14.52 0.84
C TYR A 44 9.98 -15.49 0.64
N LYS A 45 9.69 -16.78 0.53
CA LYS A 45 10.71 -17.82 0.31
C LYS A 45 11.42 -17.68 -1.05
N GLN A 46 10.68 -17.29 -2.09
CA GLN A 46 11.21 -17.21 -3.46
C GLN A 46 12.04 -15.96 -3.69
N ILE A 47 11.63 -14.84 -3.12
CA ILE A 47 12.21 -13.53 -3.38
C ILE A 47 13.17 -13.10 -2.26
N GLY A 48 13.02 -13.69 -1.08
CA GLY A 48 13.81 -13.31 0.10
C GLY A 48 13.44 -11.95 0.69
N ILE A 49 12.35 -11.34 0.25
CA ILE A 49 11.88 -10.04 0.69
C ILE A 49 10.45 -10.21 1.23
N PRO A 50 10.15 -9.69 2.43
CA PRO A 50 8.78 -9.70 2.93
C PRO A 50 7.87 -8.94 1.98
N VAL A 51 6.77 -9.57 1.56
CA VAL A 51 5.75 -8.92 0.76
C VAL A 51 4.84 -8.17 1.73
N GLU A 52 5.11 -6.90 1.95
CA GLU A 52 4.33 -6.05 2.84
C GLU A 52 3.36 -5.21 2.05
N ASN A 53 2.07 -5.53 2.20
CA ASN A 53 0.99 -4.65 1.80
C ASN A 53 0.23 -4.28 3.08
N PRO A 54 0.18 -3.00 3.47
CA PRO A 54 -0.46 -2.59 4.72
C PRO A 54 -1.93 -3.02 4.82
N ILE A 55 -2.63 -3.08 3.70
CA ILE A 55 -4.05 -3.48 3.67
C ILE A 55 -4.18 -4.97 3.98
N PHE A 56 -3.38 -5.82 3.35
CA PHE A 56 -3.41 -7.25 3.61
C PHE A 56 -2.96 -7.58 5.03
N LYS A 57 -1.93 -6.91 5.50
CA LYS A 57 -1.46 -7.07 6.88
C LYS A 57 -2.56 -6.72 7.86
N PHE A 58 -3.29 -5.65 7.63
CA PHE A 58 -4.44 -5.27 8.44
C PHE A 58 -5.53 -6.35 8.43
N LEU A 59 -5.89 -6.85 7.24
CA LEU A 59 -6.96 -7.84 7.08
C LEU A 59 -6.61 -9.21 7.68
N GLU A 60 -5.34 -9.57 7.71
CA GLU A 60 -4.86 -10.87 8.18
C GLU A 60 -4.39 -10.87 9.62
N ASP A 61 -4.33 -9.71 10.27
CA ASP A 61 -3.84 -9.60 11.64
C ASP A 61 -4.85 -10.17 12.64
N GLU A 62 -4.49 -11.30 13.28
CA GLU A 62 -5.29 -11.94 14.29
C GLU A 62 -4.95 -11.46 15.71
N ASN A 63 -3.86 -10.70 15.87
CA ASN A 63 -3.34 -10.25 17.17
C ASN A 63 -3.76 -8.80 17.45
N VAL A 64 -5.05 -8.51 17.36
CA VAL A 64 -5.56 -7.18 17.62
C VAL A 64 -5.75 -6.98 19.12
N SER A 65 -4.88 -6.18 19.73
CA SER A 65 -4.96 -5.83 21.16
C SER A 65 -5.69 -4.52 21.44
N GLN A 66 -5.90 -3.71 20.40
CA GLN A 66 -6.57 -2.41 20.46
C GLN A 66 -7.49 -2.24 19.26
N ILE A 67 -8.46 -1.33 19.39
CA ILE A 67 -9.29 -0.96 18.23
C ILE A 67 -8.37 -0.33 17.19
N ASP A 68 -8.40 -0.87 15.98
CA ASP A 68 -7.52 -0.50 14.89
C ASP A 68 -8.34 -0.21 13.66
N ALA A 69 -8.02 0.85 12.94
CA ALA A 69 -8.71 1.28 11.75
C ALA A 69 -7.73 1.45 10.60
N ILE A 70 -8.24 1.39 9.38
CA ILE A 70 -7.45 1.64 8.19
C ILE A 70 -8.21 2.55 7.22
N PHE A 71 -7.49 3.45 6.58
CA PHE A 71 -7.97 4.29 5.49
C PHE A 71 -6.96 4.17 4.36
N SER A 72 -7.41 3.90 3.15
CA SER A 72 -6.53 3.84 2.00
C SER A 72 -7.21 4.48 0.79
N VAL A 73 -6.48 5.31 0.08
CA VAL A 73 -6.99 6.03 -1.09
C VAL A 73 -5.99 5.94 -2.24
N ASN A 74 -6.51 5.68 -3.43
CA ASN A 74 -5.75 5.74 -4.68
C ASN A 74 -5.86 7.13 -5.26
N VAL A 75 -4.72 7.73 -5.59
CA VAL A 75 -4.64 9.09 -6.13
C VAL A 75 -4.05 9.01 -7.54
N PRO A 76 -4.76 9.52 -8.57
CA PRO A 76 -4.19 9.56 -9.91
C PRO A 76 -3.01 10.53 -9.97
N ILE A 77 -1.93 10.10 -10.60
CA ILE A 77 -0.78 10.96 -10.83
C ILE A 77 -0.99 11.68 -12.17
N THR A 78 -1.40 12.94 -12.10
CA THR A 78 -1.63 13.78 -13.29
C THR A 78 -0.39 14.56 -13.70
N SER A 79 0.48 14.81 -12.73
CA SER A 79 1.73 15.55 -12.93
C SER A 79 2.74 15.13 -11.84
N PRO A 80 4.01 14.92 -12.20
CA PRO A 80 5.05 14.64 -11.19
C PRO A 80 5.19 15.71 -10.12
N ASP A 81 5.02 16.99 -10.51
CA ASP A 81 5.15 18.11 -9.57
C ASP A 81 4.00 18.15 -8.57
N LYS A 82 2.78 17.88 -9.02
CA LYS A 82 1.61 17.86 -8.14
C LYS A 82 1.69 16.73 -7.12
N ILE A 83 2.08 15.54 -7.55
CA ILE A 83 2.17 14.41 -6.64
C ILE A 83 3.29 14.58 -5.61
N GLU A 84 4.41 15.16 -6.00
CA GLU A 84 5.51 15.46 -5.10
C GLU A 84 5.11 16.52 -4.06
N LYS A 85 4.39 17.55 -4.48
CA LYS A 85 3.83 18.56 -3.58
C LYS A 85 2.88 17.94 -2.56
N LEU A 86 1.98 17.09 -3.03
CA LEU A 86 1.05 16.38 -2.13
C LEU A 86 1.79 15.52 -1.13
N LYS A 87 2.78 14.75 -1.57
CA LYS A 87 3.62 13.93 -0.69
C LYS A 87 4.26 14.77 0.41
N ASN A 88 4.86 15.91 0.05
CA ASN A 88 5.52 16.77 1.01
C ASN A 88 4.53 17.37 2.02
N GLU A 89 3.36 17.78 1.58
CA GLU A 89 2.29 18.28 2.45
C GLU A 89 1.80 17.21 3.44
N LEU A 90 1.67 15.98 2.97
CA LEU A 90 1.27 14.85 3.81
C LEU A 90 2.30 14.54 4.89
N ILE A 91 3.57 14.50 4.52
CA ILE A 91 4.68 14.24 5.44
C ILE A 91 4.76 15.36 6.48
N ASP A 92 4.66 16.61 6.07
CA ASP A 92 4.67 17.76 6.98
C ASP A 92 3.52 17.70 7.98
N GLN A 93 2.32 17.39 7.53
CA GLN A 93 1.15 17.28 8.41
C GLN A 93 1.32 16.13 9.40
N TYR A 94 1.78 14.97 8.94
CA TYR A 94 2.04 13.84 9.81
C TYR A 94 3.06 14.22 10.90
N ASN A 95 4.18 14.81 10.51
CA ASN A 95 5.24 15.17 11.43
C ASN A 95 4.80 16.23 12.46
N LYS A 96 3.95 17.17 12.06
CA LYS A 96 3.50 18.24 12.96
C LYS A 96 2.47 17.76 13.99
N VAL A 97 1.61 16.83 13.61
CA VAL A 97 0.40 16.52 14.39
C VAL A 97 0.42 15.12 14.97
N TYR A 98 0.95 14.16 14.24
CA TYR A 98 0.75 12.73 14.54
C TYR A 98 2.02 11.98 14.91
N ASP A 99 3.18 12.53 14.63
CA ASP A 99 4.45 11.85 14.93
C ASP A 99 4.63 11.64 16.43
N GLY A 100 5.17 10.49 16.80
CA GLY A 100 5.38 10.12 18.20
C GLY A 100 4.15 9.54 18.89
N GLY A 101 2.99 9.48 18.25
CA GLY A 101 1.82 8.81 18.80
C GLY A 101 1.93 7.29 18.68
N GLU A 102 1.29 6.57 19.62
CA GLU A 102 1.31 5.12 19.63
C GLU A 102 0.46 4.53 18.49
N ASN A 103 0.98 3.50 17.84
CA ASN A 103 0.31 2.72 16.81
C ASN A 103 -0.19 3.53 15.61
N ARG A 104 0.36 4.69 15.37
CA ARG A 104 0.04 5.52 14.20
C ARG A 104 0.97 5.16 13.06
N LYS A 105 0.39 4.71 11.95
CA LYS A 105 1.13 4.32 10.74
C LYS A 105 0.67 5.15 9.55
N PHE A 106 1.64 5.56 8.74
CA PHE A 106 1.40 6.33 7.54
C PHE A 106 2.27 5.75 6.42
N TYR A 107 1.63 5.46 5.29
CA TYR A 107 2.29 4.92 4.12
C TYR A 107 1.96 5.76 2.90
N TYR A 108 2.97 6.13 2.17
CA TYR A 108 2.84 6.76 0.86
C TYR A 108 3.57 5.86 -0.15
N GLN A 109 2.85 5.40 -1.17
CA GLN A 109 3.39 4.45 -2.13
C GLN A 109 3.07 4.92 -3.55
N VAL A 110 4.07 4.90 -4.44
CA VAL A 110 3.86 5.08 -5.87
C VAL A 110 3.69 3.68 -6.47
N ILE A 111 2.46 3.33 -6.81
CA ILE A 111 2.10 2.00 -7.29
C ILE A 111 2.45 1.83 -8.76
N SER A 112 2.29 2.89 -9.54
CA SER A 112 2.60 2.93 -10.97
C SER A 112 2.89 4.38 -11.37
N PRO A 113 3.36 4.64 -12.61
CA PRO A 113 3.55 6.02 -13.08
C PRO A 113 2.26 6.86 -13.04
N LYS A 114 1.09 6.21 -12.97
CA LYS A 114 -0.21 6.88 -13.01
C LYS A 114 -0.98 6.86 -11.70
N ARG A 115 -0.46 6.18 -10.67
CA ARG A 115 -1.22 5.99 -9.43
C ARG A 115 -0.32 5.98 -8.20
N ALA A 116 -0.66 6.79 -7.22
CA ALA A 116 -0.12 6.74 -5.87
C ALA A 116 -1.17 6.19 -4.91
N ARG A 117 -0.75 5.71 -3.77
CA ARG A 117 -1.63 5.24 -2.70
C ARG A 117 -1.19 5.83 -1.37
N ILE A 118 -2.15 6.34 -0.63
CA ILE A 118 -1.95 6.84 0.73
C ILE A 118 -2.72 5.92 1.66
N THR A 119 -2.04 5.37 2.67
CA THR A 119 -2.65 4.47 3.64
C THR A 119 -2.34 4.93 5.05
N LEU A 120 -3.37 4.99 5.88
CA LEU A 120 -3.27 5.27 7.31
C LEU A 120 -3.77 4.07 8.08
N GLN A 121 -3.08 3.71 9.14
CA GLN A 121 -3.51 2.66 10.05
C GLN A 121 -3.22 3.06 11.48
N GLY A 122 -4.18 2.85 12.36
CA GLY A 122 -4.00 3.13 13.77
C GLY A 122 -5.31 3.37 14.50
N PRO A 123 -5.28 4.11 15.62
CA PRO A 123 -6.50 4.44 16.36
C PRO A 123 -7.54 5.11 15.47
N PRO A 124 -8.84 4.80 15.62
CA PRO A 124 -9.88 5.38 14.76
C PRO A 124 -9.87 6.90 14.69
N GLU A 125 -9.60 7.56 15.81
CA GLU A 125 -9.52 9.04 15.86
C GLU A 125 -8.40 9.58 14.97
N TYR A 126 -7.22 8.98 14.99
CA TYR A 126 -6.12 9.34 14.11
C TYR A 126 -6.50 9.16 12.65
N VAL A 127 -7.07 8.00 12.30
CA VAL A 127 -7.43 7.66 10.92
C VAL A 127 -8.53 8.58 10.41
N THR A 128 -9.54 8.88 11.19
CA THR A 128 -10.63 9.78 10.79
C THR A 128 -10.17 11.23 10.68
N ASN A 129 -9.36 11.72 11.60
CA ASN A 129 -8.90 13.10 11.59
C ASN A 129 -7.90 13.35 10.44
N PHE A 130 -6.90 12.50 10.31
CA PHE A 130 -5.93 12.65 9.23
C PHE A 130 -6.54 12.29 7.87
N GLY A 131 -7.40 11.27 7.81
CA GLY A 131 -8.13 10.91 6.60
C GLY A 131 -9.03 12.05 6.09
N SER A 132 -9.68 12.75 6.99
CA SER A 132 -10.49 13.93 6.66
C SER A 132 -9.62 15.07 6.09
N TRP A 133 -8.47 15.33 6.71
CA TRP A 133 -7.52 16.32 6.22
C TRP A 133 -7.01 15.96 4.82
N ILE A 134 -6.69 14.68 4.59
CA ILE A 134 -6.28 14.17 3.27
C ILE A 134 -7.39 14.38 2.25
N THR A 135 -8.61 13.99 2.58
CA THR A 135 -9.77 14.15 1.70
C THR A 135 -9.97 15.60 1.29
N ASP A 136 -9.87 16.53 2.25
CA ASP A 136 -9.98 17.95 1.96
C ASP A 136 -8.84 18.46 1.07
N SER A 137 -7.63 17.99 1.30
CA SER A 137 -6.46 18.33 0.46
C SER A 137 -6.61 17.83 -0.96
N LEU A 138 -7.21 16.65 -1.15
CA LEU A 138 -7.41 16.07 -2.48
C LEU A 138 -8.44 16.81 -3.33
N ARG A 139 -9.32 17.62 -2.72
CA ARG A 139 -10.27 18.46 -3.47
C ARG A 139 -9.57 19.51 -4.33
N TYR A 140 -8.38 19.92 -3.93
CA TYR A 140 -7.57 20.94 -4.62
C TYR A 140 -6.38 20.36 -5.35
N TYR A 141 -6.35 19.07 -5.46
CA TYR A 141 -5.27 18.33 -6.13
C TYR A 141 -5.35 18.34 -7.66
#